data_ee0a8e038faea1cf695afb5aef0850c9
#
_entry.id   ee0a8e038faea1cf695afb5aef0850c9
#
_cell.length_a   1.000
_cell.length_b   1.000
_cell.length_c   1.000
_cell.angle_alpha   90.00
_cell.angle_beta   90.00
_cell.angle_gamma   90.00
#
_symmetry.space_group_name_H-M   'P 1'
#
loop_
_entity.id
_entity.type
_entity.pdbx_description
1 polymer ?
#
loop_
_entity_poly.entity_id
_entity_poly.type
_entity_poly.pdbx_seq_one_letter_code
_entity_poly.pdbx_strand_id
1 'polypeptide(L)'
;EVKDYVTGQWTLIPLAGPANRQGRIAAEVIAGRKSRYRGTQGTSICQIFEGVIAQTGVNEKTLKRLGDTDYEKIYLYPNSHAGYYPGAKYIATKVLFRKSDGRLLGAQALGEDNVDKRISALALAIQMGATIYDLEEAELCYAPQFGSAKDPVNFAGMVAADVLRGDMPLAHWGPADGAF
;
A
#
# COMPACT_ATOMS: atom_id res chain seq x y z
N GLU A 1 -0.82 -16.26 -16.43
CA GLU A 1 -1.89 -15.48 -15.75
C GLU A 1 -1.94 -15.85 -14.28
N VAL A 2 -2.31 -14.88 -13.44
CA VAL A 2 -2.46 -15.04 -11.99
C VAL A 2 -3.71 -14.31 -11.53
N LYS A 3 -4.26 -14.69 -10.39
CA LYS A 3 -5.30 -13.89 -9.74
C LYS A 3 -4.68 -12.72 -8.99
N ASP A 4 -5.20 -11.52 -9.23
CA ASP A 4 -4.94 -10.37 -8.38
C ASP A 4 -5.57 -10.59 -7.01
N TYR A 5 -4.78 -10.39 -5.96
CA TYR A 5 -5.17 -10.73 -4.58
C TYR A 5 -6.28 -9.81 -4.05
N VAL A 6 -6.30 -8.55 -4.48
CA VAL A 6 -7.26 -7.53 -4.01
C VAL A 6 -8.58 -7.61 -4.78
N THR A 7 -8.50 -7.69 -6.12
CA THR A 7 -9.68 -7.63 -6.99
C THR A 7 -10.25 -9.00 -7.35
N GLY A 8 -9.47 -10.07 -7.18
CA GLY A 8 -9.82 -11.42 -7.64
C GLY A 8 -9.81 -11.60 -9.17
N GLN A 9 -9.46 -10.56 -9.93
CA GLN A 9 -9.42 -10.60 -11.39
C GLN A 9 -8.18 -11.33 -11.90
N TRP A 10 -8.29 -11.96 -13.06
CA TRP A 10 -7.15 -12.51 -13.77
C TRP A 10 -6.30 -11.40 -14.36
N THR A 11 -5.00 -11.49 -14.17
CA THR A 11 -4.04 -10.46 -14.58
C THR A 11 -2.68 -11.07 -14.95
N LEU A 12 -1.82 -10.24 -15.49
CA LEU A 12 -0.42 -10.57 -15.77
C LEU A 12 0.48 -9.65 -14.94
N ILE A 13 1.24 -10.24 -14.02
CA ILE A 13 2.18 -9.52 -13.14
C ILE A 13 3.55 -10.19 -13.24
N PRO A 14 4.40 -9.75 -14.20
CA PRO A 14 5.71 -10.37 -14.47
C PRO A 14 6.78 -9.89 -13.49
N LEU A 15 6.68 -10.32 -12.23
CA LEU A 15 7.61 -9.98 -11.15
C LEU A 15 8.32 -11.23 -10.61
N ALA A 16 9.59 -11.07 -10.24
CA ALA A 16 10.43 -12.16 -9.75
C ALA A 16 9.90 -12.80 -8.45
N GLY A 17 9.34 -12.01 -7.52
CA GLY A 17 8.75 -12.51 -6.29
C GLY A 17 7.61 -13.53 -6.53
N PRO A 18 6.57 -13.18 -7.29
CA PRO A 18 5.53 -14.13 -7.73
C PRO A 18 6.11 -15.36 -8.45
N ALA A 19 7.03 -15.17 -9.39
CA ALA A 19 7.64 -16.27 -10.14
C ALA A 19 8.34 -17.28 -9.23
N ASN A 20 9.13 -16.82 -8.27
CA ASN A 20 9.79 -17.67 -7.28
C ASN A 20 8.79 -18.48 -6.43
N ARG A 21 7.74 -17.84 -5.94
CA ARG A 21 6.71 -18.54 -5.15
C ARG A 21 5.96 -19.58 -5.98
N GLN A 22 5.64 -19.26 -7.24
CA GLN A 22 4.98 -20.19 -8.16
C GLN A 22 5.88 -21.39 -8.46
N GLY A 23 7.15 -21.18 -8.74
CA GLY A 23 8.12 -22.25 -8.97
C GLY A 23 8.25 -23.18 -7.77
N ARG A 24 8.33 -22.64 -6.55
CA ARG A 24 8.34 -23.45 -5.33
C ARG A 24 7.07 -24.27 -5.17
N ILE A 25 5.90 -23.66 -5.34
CA ILE A 25 4.60 -24.34 -5.21
C ILE A 25 4.46 -25.44 -6.28
N ALA A 26 4.90 -25.17 -7.52
CA ALA A 26 4.88 -26.19 -8.58
C ALA A 26 5.74 -27.42 -8.19
N ALA A 27 6.95 -27.20 -7.68
CA ALA A 27 7.81 -28.28 -7.19
C ALA A 27 7.17 -29.05 -6.01
N GLU A 28 6.53 -28.35 -5.09
CA GLU A 28 5.81 -28.97 -3.96
C GLU A 28 4.65 -29.86 -4.44
N VAL A 29 3.87 -29.39 -5.41
CA VAL A 29 2.76 -30.16 -6.00
C VAL A 29 3.28 -31.38 -6.74
N ILE A 30 4.35 -31.26 -7.52
CA ILE A 30 5.01 -32.37 -8.19
C ILE A 30 5.49 -33.43 -7.17
N ALA A 31 5.99 -32.99 -6.01
CA ALA A 31 6.39 -33.85 -4.90
C ALA A 31 5.22 -34.41 -4.07
N GLY A 32 3.98 -34.24 -4.51
CA GLY A 32 2.77 -34.77 -3.86
C GLY A 32 2.26 -33.95 -2.66
N ARG A 33 2.77 -32.74 -2.43
CA ARG A 33 2.27 -31.85 -1.37
C ARG A 33 1.01 -31.12 -1.80
N LYS A 34 0.14 -30.82 -0.85
CA LYS A 34 -1.08 -30.01 -1.08
C LYS A 34 -0.76 -28.52 -0.97
N SER A 35 -0.02 -27.97 -1.94
CA SER A 35 0.30 -26.54 -2.00
C SER A 35 -0.55 -25.83 -3.03
N ARG A 36 -0.89 -24.57 -2.76
CA ARG A 36 -1.70 -23.74 -3.64
C ARG A 36 -1.16 -22.30 -3.71
N TYR A 37 -1.06 -21.77 -4.91
CA TYR A 37 -0.76 -20.35 -5.10
C TYR A 37 -2.02 -19.49 -4.82
N ARG A 38 -1.88 -18.50 -3.95
CA ARG A 38 -3.00 -17.66 -3.49
C ARG A 38 -3.21 -16.40 -4.32
N GLY A 39 -2.35 -16.14 -5.28
CA GLY A 39 -2.40 -14.93 -6.10
C GLY A 39 -1.28 -13.94 -5.77
N THR A 40 -1.36 -12.78 -6.38
CA THR A 40 -0.37 -11.70 -6.22
C THR A 40 -1.07 -10.33 -6.16
N GLN A 41 -0.42 -9.35 -5.58
CA GLN A 41 -0.90 -7.98 -5.46
C GLN A 41 0.02 -6.97 -6.15
N GLY A 42 1.03 -7.44 -6.90
CA GLY A 42 1.89 -6.62 -7.73
C GLY A 42 2.82 -5.67 -6.96
N THR A 43 3.26 -6.07 -5.75
CA THR A 43 4.21 -5.26 -4.99
C THR A 43 5.51 -5.10 -5.77
N SER A 44 5.88 -3.86 -6.04
CA SER A 44 7.04 -3.52 -6.87
C SER A 44 7.73 -2.25 -6.37
N ILE A 45 9.01 -2.13 -6.71
CA ILE A 45 9.85 -1.00 -6.35
C ILE A 45 10.83 -0.73 -7.49
N CYS A 46 11.13 0.52 -7.75
CA CYS A 46 12.23 0.93 -8.62
C CYS A 46 12.90 2.20 -8.09
N GLN A 47 14.16 2.36 -8.42
CA GLN A 47 14.93 3.56 -8.16
C GLN A 47 15.07 4.37 -9.45
N ILE A 48 14.87 5.68 -9.36
CA ILE A 48 15.05 6.66 -10.45
C ILE A 48 15.89 7.80 -9.88
N PHE A 49 17.15 7.86 -10.27
CA PHE A 49 18.15 8.74 -9.65
C PHE A 49 18.23 8.54 -8.13
N GLU A 50 18.06 9.59 -7.34
CA GLU A 50 17.99 9.52 -5.88
C GLU A 50 16.59 9.11 -5.37
N GLY A 51 15.57 9.17 -6.23
CA GLY A 51 14.19 8.86 -5.87
C GLY A 51 13.89 7.37 -5.95
N VAL A 52 13.12 6.87 -5.00
CA VAL A 52 12.59 5.51 -4.94
C VAL A 52 11.07 5.57 -5.06
N ILE A 53 10.52 4.81 -6.00
CA ILE A 53 9.07 4.66 -6.19
C ILE A 53 8.71 3.22 -5.88
N ALA A 54 7.71 3.01 -5.02
CA ALA A 54 7.21 1.68 -4.70
C ALA A 54 5.68 1.66 -4.66
N GLN A 55 5.10 0.49 -4.93
CA GLN A 55 3.65 0.29 -4.89
C GLN A 55 3.29 -1.12 -4.44
N THR A 56 2.05 -1.27 -3.98
CA THR A 56 1.44 -2.56 -3.66
C THR A 56 -0.08 -2.48 -3.81
N GLY A 57 -0.71 -3.62 -4.11
CA GLY A 57 -2.17 -3.68 -4.29
C GLY A 57 -2.64 -2.97 -5.55
N VAL A 58 -3.88 -2.51 -5.54
CA VAL A 58 -4.49 -1.83 -6.68
C VAL A 58 -4.22 -0.34 -6.67
N ASN A 59 -4.24 0.26 -7.85
CA ASN A 59 -4.24 1.70 -8.02
C ASN A 59 -5.65 2.21 -8.41
N GLU A 60 -5.86 3.50 -8.27
CA GLU A 60 -7.13 4.16 -8.57
C GLU A 60 -7.59 3.93 -10.03
N LYS A 61 -6.64 3.89 -10.97
CA LYS A 61 -6.94 3.62 -12.39
C LYS A 61 -7.56 2.23 -12.58
N THR A 62 -7.09 1.24 -11.84
CA THR A 62 -7.63 -0.12 -11.87
C THR A 62 -9.05 -0.16 -11.29
N LEU A 63 -9.28 0.46 -10.13
CA LEU A 63 -10.61 0.52 -9.51
C LEU A 63 -11.62 1.21 -10.42
N LYS A 64 -11.27 2.36 -11.01
CA LYS A 64 -12.11 3.07 -11.99
C LYS A 64 -12.45 2.20 -13.20
N ARG A 65 -11.47 1.47 -13.76
CA ARG A 65 -11.68 0.55 -14.88
C ARG A 65 -12.63 -0.59 -14.53
N LEU A 66 -12.64 -1.05 -13.29
CA LEU A 66 -13.54 -2.09 -12.78
C LEU A 66 -14.93 -1.54 -12.40
N GLY A 67 -15.14 -0.24 -12.44
CA GLY A 67 -16.38 0.40 -12.00
C GLY A 67 -16.55 0.36 -10.48
N ASP A 68 -15.48 0.11 -9.73
CA ASP A 68 -15.53 0.11 -8.29
C ASP A 68 -15.56 1.56 -7.77
N THR A 69 -16.58 1.90 -7.01
CA THR A 69 -16.80 3.22 -6.40
C THR A 69 -16.74 3.18 -4.88
N ASP A 70 -16.61 1.98 -4.29
CA ASP A 70 -16.52 1.77 -2.85
C ASP A 70 -15.09 1.91 -2.35
N TYR A 71 -14.39 2.96 -2.78
CA TYR A 71 -13.06 3.26 -2.27
C TYR A 71 -12.90 4.75 -1.98
N GLU A 72 -11.96 5.03 -1.09
CA GLU A 72 -11.45 6.37 -0.82
C GLU A 72 -9.93 6.36 -0.86
N LYS A 73 -9.33 7.53 -0.92
CA LYS A 73 -7.87 7.72 -1.00
C LYS A 73 -7.43 8.89 -0.13
N ILE A 74 -6.27 8.74 0.45
CA ILE A 74 -5.57 9.82 1.14
C ILE A 74 -4.18 10.02 0.56
N TYR A 75 -3.68 11.24 0.72
CA TYR A 75 -2.31 11.63 0.39
C TYR A 75 -1.62 12.15 1.62
N LEU A 76 -0.41 11.70 1.87
CA LEU A 76 0.38 12.02 3.05
C LEU A 76 1.81 12.37 2.65
N TYR A 77 2.45 13.20 3.44
CA TYR A 77 3.86 13.60 3.25
C TYR A 77 4.65 13.49 4.57
N PRO A 78 4.63 12.33 5.24
CA PRO A 78 5.38 12.15 6.47
C PRO A 78 6.90 12.14 6.20
N ASN A 79 7.68 12.35 7.28
CA ASN A 79 9.13 12.16 7.23
C ASN A 79 9.49 10.67 7.23
N SER A 80 10.63 10.33 6.61
CA SER A 80 11.20 8.98 6.58
C SER A 80 11.58 8.45 7.97
N HIS A 81 11.95 9.36 8.88
CA HIS A 81 12.24 9.13 10.30
C HIS A 81 11.93 10.40 11.10
N ALA A 82 12.25 10.42 12.39
CA ALA A 82 11.95 11.57 13.25
C ALA A 82 12.55 12.87 12.69
N GLY A 83 11.70 13.90 12.47
CA GLY A 83 12.10 15.14 11.80
C GLY A 83 13.14 15.96 12.54
N TYR A 84 13.33 15.73 13.85
CA TYR A 84 14.39 16.34 14.66
C TYR A 84 15.74 15.61 14.57
N TYR A 85 15.75 14.40 13.96
CA TYR A 85 17.00 13.67 13.70
C TYR A 85 17.53 14.05 12.31
N PRO A 86 18.85 14.29 12.15
CA PRO A 86 19.41 14.78 10.89
C PRO A 86 19.15 13.85 9.70
N GLY A 87 18.89 14.41 8.55
CA GLY A 87 18.75 13.69 7.28
C GLY A 87 17.34 13.22 6.95
N ALA A 88 16.33 13.58 7.74
CA ALA A 88 14.94 13.22 7.44
C ALA A 88 14.51 13.74 6.07
N LYS A 89 13.86 12.87 5.27
CA LYS A 89 13.32 13.15 3.95
C LYS A 89 11.81 12.90 3.93
N TYR A 90 11.08 13.64 3.12
CA TYR A 90 9.65 13.39 2.95
C TYR A 90 9.38 12.14 2.11
N ILE A 91 8.32 11.43 2.46
CA ILE A 91 7.78 10.32 1.67
C ILE A 91 6.37 10.73 1.22
N ALA A 92 6.21 11.02 -0.06
CA ALA A 92 4.87 11.21 -0.64
C ALA A 92 4.19 9.84 -0.72
N THR A 93 3.10 9.68 0.00
CA THR A 93 2.38 8.41 0.10
C THR A 93 0.92 8.59 -0.28
N LYS A 94 0.40 7.69 -1.11
CA LYS A 94 -1.02 7.55 -1.42
C LYS A 94 -1.50 6.20 -0.91
N VAL A 95 -2.60 6.18 -0.17
CA VAL A 95 -3.23 4.95 0.31
C VAL A 95 -4.67 4.91 -0.17
N LEU A 96 -5.08 3.73 -0.66
CA LEU A 96 -6.46 3.46 -1.05
C LEU A 96 -7.06 2.43 -0.10
N PHE A 97 -8.29 2.68 0.31
CA PHE A 97 -9.04 1.81 1.23
C PHE A 97 -10.52 1.79 0.85
N ARG A 98 -11.20 0.74 1.25
CA ARG A 98 -12.63 0.58 1.01
C ARG A 98 -13.42 1.44 2.01
N LYS A 99 -14.44 2.15 1.52
CA LYS A 99 -15.29 3.00 2.36
C LYS A 99 -16.17 2.22 3.31
N SER A 100 -16.70 1.08 2.86
CA SER A 100 -17.68 0.30 3.61
C SER A 100 -17.09 -0.44 4.82
N ASP A 101 -15.82 -0.86 4.78
CA ASP A 101 -15.20 -1.68 5.84
C ASP A 101 -13.79 -1.25 6.25
N GLY A 102 -13.23 -0.21 5.62
CA GLY A 102 -11.88 0.28 5.86
C GLY A 102 -10.76 -0.62 5.34
N ARG A 103 -11.06 -1.68 4.59
CA ARG A 103 -10.06 -2.63 4.10
C ARG A 103 -9.04 -1.94 3.20
N LEU A 104 -7.76 -2.24 3.42
CA LEU A 104 -6.69 -1.76 2.55
C LEU A 104 -6.79 -2.36 1.15
N LEU A 105 -6.71 -1.51 0.13
CA LEU A 105 -6.79 -1.90 -1.27
C LEU A 105 -5.45 -1.72 -1.99
N GLY A 106 -4.72 -0.66 -1.69
CA GLY A 106 -3.45 -0.39 -2.33
C GLY A 106 -2.70 0.80 -1.76
N ALA A 107 -1.42 0.88 -2.07
CA ALA A 107 -0.58 2.00 -1.67
C ALA A 107 0.51 2.28 -2.71
N GLN A 108 0.88 3.55 -2.81
CA GLN A 108 1.98 4.04 -3.62
C GLN A 108 2.81 5.00 -2.79
N ALA A 109 4.12 4.94 -2.90
CA ALA A 109 5.00 5.88 -2.21
C ALA A 109 6.18 6.30 -3.09
N LEU A 110 6.60 7.55 -2.91
CA LEU A 110 7.76 8.17 -3.56
C LEU A 110 8.57 8.91 -2.51
N GLY A 111 9.87 8.69 -2.46
CA GLY A 111 10.80 9.37 -1.55
C GLY A 111 12.23 8.97 -1.82
N GLU A 112 13.17 9.46 -1.03
CA GLU A 112 14.58 9.14 -1.14
C GLU A 112 15.02 8.08 -0.12
N ASP A 113 14.27 7.91 0.98
CA ASP A 113 14.66 7.07 2.11
C ASP A 113 13.47 6.32 2.70
N ASN A 114 13.70 5.06 3.09
CA ASN A 114 12.74 4.20 3.80
C ASN A 114 11.37 3.97 3.10
N VAL A 115 11.27 4.15 1.79
CA VAL A 115 10.05 3.89 1.00
C VAL A 115 9.72 2.41 0.97
N ASP A 116 10.73 1.56 0.78
CA ASP A 116 10.64 0.10 0.75
C ASP A 116 10.07 -0.47 2.05
N LYS A 117 10.54 0.03 3.18
CA LYS A 117 10.08 -0.37 4.52
C LYS A 117 8.56 -0.17 4.66
N ARG A 118 8.04 1.00 4.26
CA ARG A 118 6.62 1.33 4.40
C ARG A 118 5.74 0.56 3.42
N ILE A 119 6.17 0.48 2.16
CA ILE A 119 5.42 -0.30 1.17
C ILE A 119 5.46 -1.80 1.50
N SER A 120 6.55 -2.33 2.05
CA SER A 120 6.61 -3.72 2.49
C SER A 120 5.66 -4.00 3.66
N ALA A 121 5.56 -3.09 4.63
CA ALA A 121 4.59 -3.20 5.74
C ALA A 121 3.15 -3.15 5.21
N LEU A 122 2.81 -2.19 4.36
CA LEU A 122 1.49 -2.07 3.74
C LEU A 122 1.17 -3.27 2.83
N ALA A 123 2.16 -3.82 2.13
CA ALA A 123 1.99 -5.01 1.30
C ALA A 123 1.62 -6.25 2.15
N LEU A 124 2.29 -6.43 3.28
CA LEU A 124 1.95 -7.49 4.22
C LEU A 124 0.55 -7.28 4.82
N ALA A 125 0.22 -6.06 5.21
CA ALA A 125 -1.10 -5.70 5.72
C ALA A 125 -2.21 -6.03 4.71
N ILE A 126 -2.07 -5.64 3.45
CA ILE A 126 -3.01 -6.00 2.37
C ILE A 126 -3.14 -7.53 2.25
N GLN A 127 -2.02 -8.26 2.25
CA GLN A 127 -2.02 -9.70 2.12
C GLN A 127 -2.69 -10.42 3.31
N MET A 128 -2.63 -9.83 4.49
CA MET A 128 -3.32 -10.33 5.69
C MET A 128 -4.79 -9.88 5.77
N GLY A 129 -5.25 -9.05 4.84
CA GLY A 129 -6.62 -8.54 4.81
C GLY A 129 -6.89 -7.44 5.82
N ALA A 130 -5.85 -6.73 6.24
CA ALA A 130 -5.93 -5.67 7.23
C ALA A 130 -6.78 -4.47 6.76
N THR A 131 -7.29 -3.74 7.72
CA THR A 131 -8.03 -2.50 7.57
C THR A 131 -7.16 -1.29 7.94
N ILE A 132 -7.66 -0.10 7.69
CA ILE A 132 -7.04 1.15 8.15
C ILE A 132 -6.92 1.23 9.67
N TYR A 133 -7.85 0.60 10.40
CA TYR A 133 -7.85 0.56 11.87
C TYR A 133 -6.70 -0.31 12.40
N ASP A 134 -6.38 -1.42 11.71
CA ASP A 134 -5.20 -2.24 12.04
C ASP A 134 -3.90 -1.47 11.82
N LEU A 135 -3.84 -0.57 10.83
CA LEU A 135 -2.68 0.30 10.62
C LEU A 135 -2.55 1.37 11.72
N GLU A 136 -3.68 1.92 12.18
CA GLU A 136 -3.72 2.93 13.25
C GLU A 136 -3.04 2.39 14.51
N GLU A 137 -3.26 1.10 14.83
CA GLU A 137 -2.76 0.44 16.05
C GLU A 137 -1.48 -0.40 15.83
N ALA A 138 -0.96 -0.47 14.60
CA ALA A 138 0.19 -1.33 14.31
C ALA A 138 1.42 -0.96 15.14
N GLU A 139 1.99 -1.96 15.84
CA GLU A 139 3.25 -1.80 16.58
C GLU A 139 4.43 -1.99 15.62
N LEU A 140 5.15 -0.89 15.35
CA LEU A 140 6.28 -0.86 14.44
C LEU A 140 7.57 -0.43 15.15
N CYS A 141 8.73 -0.87 14.64
CA CYS A 141 10.01 -0.53 15.20
C CYS A 141 10.26 0.99 15.19
N TYR A 142 10.60 1.54 16.35
CA TYR A 142 10.93 2.96 16.50
C TYR A 142 12.25 3.20 17.22
N ALA A 143 13.08 4.02 16.59
CA ALA A 143 14.08 4.89 17.20
C ALA A 143 14.28 6.07 16.26
N PRO A 144 14.71 7.26 16.73
CA PRO A 144 14.69 8.49 15.95
C PRO A 144 15.34 8.42 14.56
N GLN A 145 16.42 7.64 14.42
CA GLN A 145 17.17 7.47 13.19
C GLN A 145 16.49 6.50 12.20
N PHE A 146 15.51 5.69 12.63
CA PHE A 146 14.86 4.66 11.80
C PHE A 146 13.41 4.95 11.49
N GLY A 147 12.74 5.77 12.27
CA GLY A 147 11.32 6.04 12.10
C GLY A 147 10.83 7.18 12.97
N SER A 148 9.53 7.32 13.07
CA SER A 148 8.85 8.23 13.99
C SER A 148 8.02 7.40 14.96
N ALA A 149 7.74 7.91 16.16
CA ALA A 149 6.84 7.24 17.11
C ALA A 149 5.45 7.01 16.51
N LYS A 150 5.01 7.93 15.64
CA LYS A 150 3.90 7.79 14.72
C LYS A 150 4.49 7.50 13.34
N ASP A 151 4.73 6.21 13.04
CA ASP A 151 5.29 5.81 11.74
C ASP A 151 4.35 6.23 10.59
N PRO A 152 4.87 6.51 9.39
CA PRO A 152 4.05 6.77 8.20
C PRO A 152 2.90 5.78 7.97
N VAL A 153 3.08 4.52 8.34
CA VAL A 153 2.03 3.48 8.27
C VAL A 153 0.92 3.76 9.29
N ASN A 154 1.26 4.06 10.55
CA ASN A 154 0.26 4.44 11.56
C ASN A 154 -0.45 5.73 11.16
N PHE A 155 0.32 6.71 10.67
CA PHE A 155 -0.24 7.99 10.23
C PHE A 155 -1.25 7.81 9.09
N ALA A 156 -0.99 6.88 8.16
CA ALA A 156 -1.95 6.53 7.12
C ALA A 156 -3.24 5.92 7.71
N GLY A 157 -3.13 5.04 8.69
CA GLY A 157 -4.26 4.47 9.41
C GLY A 157 -5.10 5.54 10.09
N MET A 158 -4.46 6.41 10.88
CA MET A 158 -5.12 7.50 11.62
C MET A 158 -5.90 8.44 10.70
N VAL A 159 -5.24 8.96 9.65
CA VAL A 159 -5.88 9.88 8.70
C VAL A 159 -7.03 9.21 7.95
N ALA A 160 -6.87 7.96 7.52
CA ALA A 160 -7.92 7.22 6.83
C ALA A 160 -9.11 6.92 7.78
N ALA A 161 -8.84 6.63 9.05
CA ALA A 161 -9.87 6.43 10.07
C ALA A 161 -10.66 7.71 10.34
N ASP A 162 -10.00 8.87 10.46
CA ASP A 162 -10.66 10.17 10.64
C ASP A 162 -11.58 10.49 9.45
N VAL A 163 -11.16 10.13 8.23
CA VAL A 163 -12.00 10.27 7.02
C VAL A 163 -13.26 9.42 7.11
N LEU A 164 -13.14 8.14 7.47
CA LEU A 164 -14.29 7.24 7.57
C LEU A 164 -15.21 7.56 8.75
N ARG A 165 -14.67 8.11 9.85
CA ARG A 165 -15.46 8.59 10.99
C ARG A 165 -16.18 9.91 10.68
N GLY A 166 -15.79 10.61 9.59
CA GLY A 166 -16.35 11.90 9.22
C GLY A 166 -15.72 13.10 9.94
N ASP A 167 -14.62 12.88 10.66
CA ASP A 167 -13.89 13.91 11.40
C ASP A 167 -13.04 14.79 10.48
N MET A 168 -12.65 14.26 9.32
CA MET A 168 -11.83 14.95 8.34
C MET A 168 -12.45 14.89 6.94
N PRO A 169 -13.10 15.97 6.45
CA PRO A 169 -13.59 16.05 5.08
C PRO A 169 -12.42 16.13 4.09
N LEU A 170 -12.52 15.40 2.99
CA LEU A 170 -11.51 15.40 1.93
C LEU A 170 -11.92 16.25 0.75
N ALA A 171 -10.94 17.00 0.20
CA ALA A 171 -11.03 17.59 -1.13
C ALA A 171 -10.05 16.89 -2.06
N HIS A 172 -10.55 16.41 -3.20
CA HIS A 172 -9.72 15.78 -4.21
C HIS A 172 -9.44 16.73 -5.38
N TRP A 173 -8.23 16.60 -5.95
CA TRP A 173 -7.89 17.29 -7.19
C TRP A 173 -8.79 16.77 -8.31
N GLY A 174 -9.55 17.65 -8.89
CA GLY A 174 -10.43 17.42 -10.04
C GLY A 174 -10.90 18.76 -10.58
N PRO A 175 -11.52 18.81 -11.74
CA PRO A 175 -12.25 20.01 -12.12
C PRO A 175 -13.27 20.26 -11.01
N ALA A 176 -13.16 21.41 -10.35
CA ALA A 176 -14.22 21.89 -9.46
C ALA A 176 -15.49 21.99 -10.33
N ASP A 177 -16.60 21.42 -9.85
CA ASP A 177 -17.86 21.47 -10.57
C ASP A 177 -18.16 22.93 -10.96
N GLY A 178 -17.99 23.24 -12.26
CA GLY A 178 -18.33 24.54 -12.83
C GLY A 178 -17.24 25.63 -12.83
N ALA A 179 -15.99 25.32 -12.52
CA ALA A 179 -14.89 26.27 -12.63
C ALA A 179 -13.82 25.78 -13.64
N PHE A 180 -14.00 26.14 -14.90
CA PHE A 180 -13.06 26.60 -15.96
C PHE A 180 -13.84 26.67 -17.25
#